data_72e502dc420c57c0327904ac57ce0294
#
_entry.id   72e502dc420c57c0327904ac57ce0294
#
_cell.length_a   1.000
_cell.length_b   1.000
_cell.length_c   1.000
_cell.angle_alpha   90.00
_cell.angle_beta   90.00
_cell.angle_gamma   90.00
#
_symmetry.space_group_name_H-M   'P 1'
#
loop_
_entity.id
_entity.type
_entity.pdbx_description
1 polymer ?
#
loop_
_entity_poly.entity_id
_entity_poly.type
_entity_poly.pdbx_seq_one_letter_code
_entity_poly.pdbx_strand_id
1 'polypeptide(L)'
;MRDYDVLVVGGGNAGCAAALAAARNGARVLLAERYGFLGGTATASMVGPWMTFHSGDDRIVGGIAQEIVERLVLRGGSPGHIHDASDYVPTITPFDPEIHKALLFEMMRESGVALLLHAWFLDALVEHGRVAGARIATVGGIREYRAKCTIDATADAYVAASAGVPTQQGDARGRVQPASLMFRLSHVDLAALSVYVRQRPEQMRSSLKLHERTPGALSAVAGLYELWDAARERVEKPGVQQ
;
A
#
# COMPACT_ATOMS: atom_id res chain seq x y z
N MET A 1 19.61 20.33 -16.43
CA MET A 1 18.83 19.23 -15.78
C MET A 1 19.04 19.31 -14.27
N ARG A 2 18.02 19.22 -13.43
CA ARG A 2 18.24 19.20 -11.97
C ARG A 2 18.64 17.80 -11.59
N ASP A 3 19.89 17.60 -11.17
CA ASP A 3 20.34 16.35 -10.63
C ASP A 3 19.83 16.20 -9.19
N TYR A 4 19.36 15.02 -8.85
CA TYR A 4 18.94 14.67 -7.50
C TYR A 4 20.03 13.85 -6.82
N ASP A 5 20.05 13.88 -5.51
CA ASP A 5 20.91 12.97 -4.76
C ASP A 5 20.28 11.58 -4.72
N VAL A 6 18.95 11.55 -4.55
CA VAL A 6 18.17 10.30 -4.52
C VAL A 6 16.95 10.40 -5.43
N LEU A 7 16.77 9.40 -6.30
CA LEU A 7 15.55 9.14 -7.04
C LEU A 7 14.85 7.91 -6.41
N VAL A 8 13.62 8.08 -5.95
CA VAL A 8 12.78 6.99 -5.49
C VAL A 8 11.74 6.71 -6.56
N VAL A 9 11.68 5.48 -7.06
CA VAL A 9 10.70 5.04 -8.05
C VAL A 9 9.66 4.19 -7.36
N GLY A 10 8.41 4.70 -7.30
CA GLY A 10 7.28 4.11 -6.59
C GLY A 10 6.98 4.84 -5.29
N GLY A 11 5.76 5.40 -5.19
CA GLY A 11 5.26 6.16 -4.04
C GLY A 11 4.38 5.34 -3.10
N GLY A 12 4.61 4.04 -3.00
CA GLY A 12 4.03 3.20 -1.95
C GLY A 12 4.58 3.56 -0.57
N ASN A 13 4.09 2.91 0.49
CA ASN A 13 4.54 3.19 1.86
C ASN A 13 6.07 3.08 2.01
N ALA A 14 6.68 2.08 1.37
CA ALA A 14 8.13 1.88 1.40
C ALA A 14 8.87 3.04 0.71
N GLY A 15 8.41 3.44 -0.49
CA GLY A 15 9.00 4.56 -1.21
C GLY A 15 8.82 5.89 -0.50
N CYS A 16 7.65 6.12 0.11
CA CYS A 16 7.41 7.29 0.94
C CYS A 16 8.36 7.33 2.14
N ALA A 17 8.52 6.21 2.86
CA ALA A 17 9.44 6.13 3.98
C ALA A 17 10.90 6.37 3.55
N ALA A 18 11.30 5.78 2.42
CA ALA A 18 12.65 5.98 1.87
C ALA A 18 12.90 7.43 1.47
N ALA A 19 11.93 8.07 0.80
CA ALA A 19 12.04 9.47 0.40
C ALA A 19 12.12 10.41 1.61
N LEU A 20 11.28 10.19 2.63
CA LEU A 20 11.31 10.95 3.89
C LEU A 20 12.65 10.78 4.61
N ALA A 21 13.13 9.55 4.73
CA ALA A 21 14.39 9.27 5.38
C ALA A 21 15.55 9.97 4.67
N ALA A 22 15.63 9.87 3.35
CA ALA A 22 16.67 10.50 2.56
C ALA A 22 16.62 12.04 2.68
N ALA A 23 15.43 12.64 2.54
CA ALA A 23 15.27 14.11 2.63
C ALA A 23 15.61 14.66 4.01
N ARG A 24 15.18 13.97 5.08
CA ARG A 24 15.49 14.35 6.46
C ARG A 24 16.99 14.24 6.80
N ASN A 25 17.73 13.46 6.02
CA ASN A 25 19.20 13.42 6.08
C ASN A 25 19.89 14.39 5.09
N GLY A 26 19.16 15.37 4.55
CA GLY A 26 19.70 16.45 3.75
C GLY A 26 19.87 16.15 2.25
N ALA A 27 19.38 15.00 1.77
CA ALA A 27 19.44 14.69 0.34
C ALA A 27 18.36 15.46 -0.45
N ARG A 28 18.69 15.89 -1.68
CA ARG A 28 17.68 16.34 -2.66
C ARG A 28 17.00 15.13 -3.26
N VAL A 29 15.74 14.92 -2.93
CA VAL A 29 14.98 13.73 -3.30
C VAL A 29 13.93 14.05 -4.35
N LEU A 30 13.84 13.20 -5.40
CA LEU A 30 12.69 13.09 -6.28
C LEU A 30 12.01 11.75 -6.01
N LEU A 31 10.71 11.78 -5.76
CA LEU A 31 9.86 10.59 -5.71
C LEU A 31 8.93 10.60 -6.91
N ALA A 32 9.02 9.56 -7.74
CA ALA A 32 8.19 9.37 -8.92
C ALA A 32 7.13 8.28 -8.64
N GLU A 33 5.85 8.62 -8.88
CA GLU A 33 4.72 7.72 -8.64
C GLU A 33 3.78 7.72 -9.87
N ARG A 34 3.34 6.52 -10.28
CA ARG A 34 2.45 6.34 -11.43
C ARG A 34 1.03 6.85 -11.22
N TYR A 35 0.56 6.83 -9.98
CA TYR A 35 -0.74 7.39 -9.62
C TYR A 35 -0.67 8.88 -9.32
N GLY A 36 -1.85 9.53 -9.22
CA GLY A 36 -1.98 10.91 -8.76
C GLY A 36 -1.96 11.04 -7.23
N PHE A 37 -1.64 9.97 -6.50
CA PHE A 37 -1.61 9.92 -5.05
C PHE A 37 -0.60 8.87 -4.56
N LEU A 38 -0.24 8.98 -3.28
CA LEU A 38 0.75 8.14 -2.61
C LEU A 38 0.09 7.01 -1.80
N GLY A 39 0.91 6.07 -1.29
CA GLY A 39 0.51 5.02 -0.36
C GLY A 39 0.45 3.61 -0.95
N GLY A 40 0.48 3.47 -2.28
CA GLY A 40 0.58 2.18 -2.97
C GLY A 40 -0.53 1.20 -2.58
N THR A 41 -0.18 0.02 -2.08
CA THR A 41 -1.16 -1.02 -1.70
C THR A 41 -2.15 -0.55 -0.64
N ALA A 42 -1.73 0.31 0.29
CA ALA A 42 -2.59 0.86 1.33
C ALA A 42 -3.68 1.80 0.79
N THR A 43 -3.48 2.39 -0.40
CA THR A 43 -4.38 3.38 -0.97
C THR A 43 -4.94 2.97 -2.32
N ALA A 44 -4.08 2.66 -3.30
CA ALA A 44 -4.50 2.26 -4.64
C ALA A 44 -5.18 0.88 -4.66
N SER A 45 -4.66 -0.08 -3.88
CA SER A 45 -5.19 -1.43 -3.80
C SER A 45 -6.14 -1.64 -2.62
N MET A 46 -6.41 -0.60 -1.82
CA MET A 46 -7.31 -0.64 -0.66
C MET A 46 -6.97 -1.75 0.35
N VAL A 47 -5.70 -2.10 0.47
CA VAL A 47 -5.25 -3.14 1.42
C VAL A 47 -5.04 -2.51 2.79
N GLY A 48 -5.93 -2.84 3.70
CA GLY A 48 -5.88 -2.48 5.12
C GLY A 48 -6.55 -3.55 5.96
N PRO A 49 -6.29 -3.59 7.25
CA PRO A 49 -5.36 -2.77 8.04
C PRO A 49 -3.88 -3.14 7.82
N TRP A 50 -2.95 -2.30 8.29
CA TRP A 50 -1.56 -2.73 8.37
C TRP A 50 -1.41 -3.83 9.42
N MET A 51 -0.72 -4.87 9.04
CA MET A 51 -0.42 -5.98 9.90
C MET A 51 0.93 -5.81 10.56
N THR A 52 1.02 -6.21 11.65
CA THR A 52 1.49 -5.96 12.99
C THR A 52 2.75 -5.08 13.07
N PHE A 53 2.73 -4.19 14.05
CA PHE A 53 3.88 -3.42 14.50
C PHE A 53 4.54 -4.08 15.73
N HIS A 54 3.97 -5.19 16.21
CA HIS A 54 4.34 -5.84 17.46
C HIS A 54 4.78 -7.28 17.28
N SER A 55 5.62 -7.73 18.18
CA SER A 55 5.94 -9.14 18.42
C SER A 55 5.49 -9.47 19.85
N GLY A 56 4.39 -10.20 20.00
CA GLY A 56 3.69 -10.26 21.28
C GLY A 56 3.24 -8.86 21.71
N ASP A 57 3.58 -8.46 22.92
CA ASP A 57 3.25 -7.14 23.47
C ASP A 57 4.28 -6.04 23.12
N ASP A 58 5.44 -6.44 22.60
CA ASP A 58 6.52 -5.51 22.29
C ASP A 58 6.33 -4.89 20.91
N ARG A 59 6.32 -3.55 20.85
CA ARG A 59 6.34 -2.83 19.58
C ARG A 59 7.74 -2.84 18.99
N ILE A 60 7.92 -3.56 17.86
CA ILE A 60 9.19 -3.72 17.17
C ILE A 60 9.33 -2.81 15.93
N VAL A 61 8.22 -2.29 15.37
CA VAL A 61 8.24 -1.34 14.26
C VAL A 61 8.09 0.07 14.79
N GLY A 62 9.04 0.93 14.44
CA GLY A 62 9.10 2.33 14.89
C GLY A 62 9.41 3.30 13.74
N GLY A 63 10.04 4.44 14.10
CA GLY A 63 10.50 5.46 13.16
C GLY A 63 9.38 6.06 12.32
N ILE A 64 9.62 6.25 11.04
CA ILE A 64 8.67 6.90 10.12
C ILE A 64 7.33 6.16 10.05
N ALA A 65 7.33 4.83 10.10
CA ALA A 65 6.10 4.04 10.08
C ALA A 65 5.22 4.37 11.30
N GLN A 66 5.82 4.44 12.48
CA GLN A 66 5.11 4.82 13.71
C GLN A 66 4.64 6.28 13.67
N GLU A 67 5.46 7.19 13.18
CA GLU A 67 5.08 8.59 13.01
C GLU A 67 3.84 8.74 12.11
N ILE A 68 3.75 7.97 11.03
CA ILE A 68 2.57 7.95 10.17
C ILE A 68 1.33 7.53 10.97
N VAL A 69 1.42 6.48 11.78
CA VAL A 69 0.30 6.02 12.63
C VAL A 69 -0.12 7.11 13.62
N GLU A 70 0.82 7.71 14.33
CA GLU A 70 0.56 8.78 15.31
C GLU A 70 -0.13 9.99 14.66
N ARG A 71 0.37 10.41 13.49
CA ARG A 71 -0.25 11.51 12.74
C ARG A 71 -1.65 11.16 12.22
N LEU A 72 -1.89 9.91 11.84
CA LEU A 72 -3.24 9.44 11.46
C LEU A 72 -4.19 9.45 12.66
N VAL A 73 -3.73 9.01 13.84
CA VAL A 73 -4.54 9.07 15.08
C VAL A 73 -4.93 10.52 15.39
N LEU A 74 -3.98 11.45 15.33
CA LEU A 74 -4.25 12.88 15.58
C LEU A 74 -5.28 13.47 14.60
N ARG A 75 -5.43 12.89 13.40
CA ARG A 75 -6.40 13.32 12.37
C ARG A 75 -7.72 12.54 12.40
N GLY A 76 -7.88 11.63 13.36
CA GLY A 76 -9.04 10.73 13.38
C GLY A 76 -9.05 9.70 12.26
N GLY A 77 -7.93 9.51 11.56
CA GLY A 77 -7.78 8.56 10.45
C GLY A 77 -7.34 7.16 10.87
N SER A 78 -7.10 6.93 12.16
CA SER A 78 -6.74 5.62 12.71
C SER A 78 -7.08 5.57 14.20
N PRO A 79 -7.51 4.41 14.73
CA PRO A 79 -7.58 4.19 16.18
C PRO A 79 -6.19 3.89 16.80
N GLY A 80 -5.13 3.83 15.99
CA GLY A 80 -3.83 3.32 16.37
C GLY A 80 -3.75 1.80 16.28
N HIS A 81 -2.82 1.21 17.03
CA HIS A 81 -2.67 -0.23 17.11
C HIS A 81 -3.75 -0.83 18.00
N ILE A 82 -4.47 -1.81 17.48
CA ILE A 82 -5.49 -2.54 18.22
C ILE A 82 -5.17 -4.04 18.16
N HIS A 83 -5.62 -4.79 19.16
CA HIS A 83 -5.50 -6.24 19.17
C HIS A 83 -6.21 -6.84 17.95
N ASP A 84 -5.58 -7.83 17.30
CA ASP A 84 -6.22 -8.54 16.19
C ASP A 84 -7.23 -9.56 16.75
N ALA A 85 -8.53 -9.29 16.54
CA ALA A 85 -9.60 -10.17 16.99
C ALA A 85 -9.60 -11.56 16.30
N SER A 86 -8.82 -11.71 15.21
CA SER A 86 -8.67 -12.98 14.50
C SER A 86 -7.55 -13.87 15.07
N ASP A 87 -6.78 -13.37 16.00
CA ASP A 87 -5.58 -14.01 16.56
C ASP A 87 -4.53 -14.43 15.49
N TYR A 88 -4.60 -13.81 14.29
CA TYR A 88 -3.65 -14.09 13.22
C TYR A 88 -2.30 -13.39 13.46
N VAL A 89 -2.35 -12.18 13.98
CA VAL A 89 -1.18 -11.36 14.37
C VAL A 89 -1.46 -10.68 15.71
N PRO A 90 -0.44 -10.27 16.48
CA PRO A 90 -0.66 -9.62 17.78
C PRO A 90 -1.53 -8.37 17.68
N THR A 91 -1.25 -7.52 16.67
CA THR A 91 -2.00 -6.27 16.47
C THR A 91 -2.22 -5.97 15.01
N ILE A 92 -3.27 -5.22 14.74
CA ILE A 92 -3.54 -4.60 13.46
C ILE A 92 -3.65 -3.09 13.64
N THR A 93 -3.44 -2.34 12.56
CA THR A 93 -3.56 -0.88 12.56
C THR A 93 -4.52 -0.46 11.44
N PRO A 94 -5.81 -0.35 11.75
CA PRO A 94 -6.80 0.18 10.81
C PRO A 94 -6.52 1.65 10.50
N PHE A 95 -6.80 2.07 9.27
CA PHE A 95 -6.62 3.46 8.85
C PHE A 95 -7.61 3.84 7.75
N ASP A 96 -7.89 5.15 7.67
CA ASP A 96 -8.61 5.73 6.55
C ASP A 96 -7.65 6.00 5.39
N PRO A 97 -7.84 5.37 4.20
CA PRO A 97 -6.93 5.54 3.08
C PRO A 97 -6.93 6.96 2.50
N GLU A 98 -8.02 7.72 2.60
CA GLU A 98 -8.07 9.09 2.08
C GLU A 98 -7.31 10.06 3.00
N ILE A 99 -7.46 9.90 4.32
CA ILE A 99 -6.65 10.67 5.29
C ILE A 99 -5.18 10.30 5.16
N HIS A 100 -4.88 9.01 4.91
CA HIS A 100 -3.51 8.55 4.69
C HIS A 100 -2.87 9.18 3.44
N LYS A 101 -3.59 9.25 2.30
CA LYS A 101 -3.12 9.96 1.10
C LYS A 101 -2.74 11.40 1.41
N ALA A 102 -3.66 12.13 2.06
CA ALA A 102 -3.45 13.53 2.41
C ALA A 102 -2.23 13.71 3.33
N LEU A 103 -2.10 12.86 4.35
CA LEU A 103 -0.98 12.86 5.27
C LEU A 103 0.36 12.65 4.56
N LEU A 104 0.45 11.68 3.65
CA LEU A 104 1.70 11.42 2.93
C LEU A 104 2.13 12.62 2.09
N PHE A 105 1.20 13.31 1.40
CA PHE A 105 1.52 14.55 0.69
C PHE A 105 2.06 15.63 1.61
N GLU A 106 1.46 15.80 2.78
CA GLU A 106 1.91 16.77 3.75
C GLU A 106 3.33 16.46 4.25
N MET A 107 3.60 15.21 4.62
CA MET A 107 4.92 14.78 5.08
C MET A 107 5.99 14.97 4.01
N MET A 108 5.68 14.69 2.73
CA MET A 108 6.60 14.95 1.61
C MET A 108 6.89 16.44 1.48
N ARG A 109 5.86 17.28 1.53
CA ARG A 109 5.99 18.73 1.45
C ARG A 109 6.81 19.30 2.61
N GLU A 110 6.56 18.85 3.84
CA GLU A 110 7.30 19.26 5.04
C GLU A 110 8.79 18.92 4.95
N SER A 111 9.12 17.77 4.34
CA SER A 111 10.49 17.29 4.18
C SER A 111 11.17 17.78 2.91
N GLY A 112 10.51 18.60 2.09
CA GLY A 112 11.09 19.13 0.85
C GLY A 112 11.31 18.10 -0.25
N VAL A 113 10.61 16.96 -0.22
CA VAL A 113 10.65 15.94 -1.27
C VAL A 113 9.95 16.48 -2.52
N ALA A 114 10.64 16.48 -3.67
CA ALA A 114 10.02 16.77 -4.96
C ALA A 114 9.16 15.56 -5.39
N LEU A 115 7.91 15.82 -5.78
CA LEU A 115 6.99 14.80 -6.26
C LEU A 115 6.81 14.89 -7.77
N LEU A 116 6.85 13.74 -8.43
CA LEU A 116 6.47 13.55 -9.83
C LEU A 116 5.37 12.50 -9.89
N LEU A 117 4.12 12.96 -10.03
CA LEU A 117 2.94 12.10 -10.08
C LEU A 117 2.53 11.83 -11.52
N HIS A 118 1.68 10.82 -11.72
CA HIS A 118 1.32 10.33 -13.06
C HIS A 118 2.57 10.05 -13.91
N ALA A 119 3.57 9.46 -13.26
CA ALA A 119 4.92 9.27 -13.77
C ALA A 119 5.23 7.77 -13.91
N TRP A 120 5.25 7.28 -15.13
CA TRP A 120 5.51 5.88 -15.43
C TRP A 120 7.00 5.64 -15.63
N PHE A 121 7.56 4.77 -14.81
CA PHE A 121 8.91 4.27 -15.03
C PHE A 121 8.94 3.47 -16.35
N LEU A 122 9.93 3.74 -17.20
CA LEU A 122 10.14 3.02 -18.44
C LEU A 122 11.36 2.10 -18.33
N ASP A 123 12.51 2.66 -18.01
CA ASP A 123 13.75 1.91 -17.85
C ASP A 123 14.78 2.66 -16.97
N ALA A 124 15.75 1.91 -16.50
CA ALA A 124 16.88 2.42 -15.74
C ALA A 124 17.94 3.00 -16.69
N LEU A 125 18.52 4.12 -16.30
CA LEU A 125 19.74 4.66 -16.95
C LEU A 125 20.94 3.96 -16.32
N VAL A 126 21.58 3.07 -17.06
CA VAL A 126 22.75 2.32 -16.60
C VAL A 126 24.01 2.86 -17.27
N GLU A 127 24.96 3.33 -16.48
CA GLU A 127 26.25 3.86 -16.95
C GLU A 127 27.39 3.21 -16.15
N HIS A 128 28.35 2.65 -16.85
CA HIS A 128 29.53 2.00 -16.23
C HIS A 128 29.17 0.99 -15.14
N GLY A 129 28.09 0.20 -15.35
CA GLY A 129 27.62 -0.82 -14.41
C GLY A 129 26.88 -0.25 -13.17
N ARG A 130 26.49 1.02 -13.19
CA ARG A 130 25.74 1.68 -12.11
C ARG A 130 24.44 2.28 -12.64
N VAL A 131 23.39 2.24 -11.82
CA VAL A 131 22.16 2.98 -12.11
C VAL A 131 22.39 4.45 -11.85
N ALA A 132 22.34 5.27 -12.90
CA ALA A 132 22.54 6.72 -12.87
C ALA A 132 21.21 7.50 -12.83
N GLY A 133 20.07 6.80 -12.83
CA GLY A 133 18.74 7.39 -12.84
C GLY A 133 17.72 6.54 -13.58
N ALA A 134 16.68 7.17 -14.09
CA ALA A 134 15.62 6.50 -14.84
C ALA A 134 15.03 7.36 -15.96
N ARG A 135 14.51 6.71 -17.01
CA ARG A 135 13.60 7.33 -17.98
C ARG A 135 12.17 7.17 -17.50
N ILE A 136 11.46 8.27 -17.49
CA ILE A 136 10.10 8.33 -16.95
C ILE A 136 9.20 9.03 -17.96
N ALA A 137 8.05 8.44 -18.24
CA ALA A 137 7.00 9.02 -19.05
C ALA A 137 6.01 9.79 -18.18
N THR A 138 5.66 10.99 -18.63
CA THR A 138 4.63 11.84 -18.05
C THR A 138 3.75 12.41 -19.15
N VAL A 139 2.70 13.15 -18.81
CA VAL A 139 1.89 13.89 -19.80
C VAL A 139 2.75 14.87 -20.63
N GLY A 140 3.87 15.36 -20.09
CA GLY A 140 4.83 16.23 -20.77
C GLY A 140 5.86 15.50 -21.64
N GLY A 141 5.70 14.19 -21.85
CA GLY A 141 6.59 13.33 -22.61
C GLY A 141 7.57 12.54 -21.76
N ILE A 142 8.52 11.88 -22.43
CA ILE A 142 9.55 11.06 -21.80
C ILE A 142 10.75 11.94 -21.42
N ARG A 143 11.22 11.79 -20.19
CA ARG A 143 12.40 12.52 -19.70
C ARG A 143 13.31 11.61 -18.89
N GLU A 144 14.60 11.95 -18.91
CA GLU A 144 15.60 11.36 -18.04
C GLU A 144 15.70 12.14 -16.72
N TYR A 145 15.67 11.40 -15.62
CA TYR A 145 15.90 11.92 -14.27
C TYR A 145 17.15 11.26 -13.71
N ARG A 146 18.17 12.05 -13.46
CA ARG A 146 19.47 11.57 -12.98
C ARG A 146 19.57 11.72 -11.47
N ALA A 147 20.21 10.74 -10.82
CA ALA A 147 20.47 10.75 -9.40
C ALA A 147 21.74 9.98 -9.05
N LYS A 148 22.35 10.33 -7.91
CA LYS A 148 23.51 9.61 -7.39
C LYS A 148 23.14 8.21 -6.88
N CYS A 149 21.90 8.08 -6.35
CA CYS A 149 21.33 6.83 -5.88
C CYS A 149 19.88 6.70 -6.37
N THR A 150 19.52 5.51 -6.86
CA THR A 150 18.14 5.20 -7.24
C THR A 150 17.61 4.09 -6.32
N ILE A 151 16.45 4.32 -5.72
CA ILE A 151 15.76 3.37 -4.86
C ILE A 151 14.59 2.78 -5.64
N ASP A 152 14.60 1.46 -5.82
CA ASP A 152 13.49 0.72 -6.38
C ASP A 152 12.45 0.43 -5.29
N ALA A 153 11.33 1.13 -5.35
CA ALA A 153 10.16 0.95 -4.49
C ALA A 153 8.90 0.59 -5.32
N THR A 154 9.11 0.00 -6.51
CA THR A 154 8.04 -0.32 -7.47
C THR A 154 7.19 -1.52 -7.05
N ALA A 155 7.51 -2.19 -5.98
CA ALA A 155 6.95 -3.45 -5.47
C ALA A 155 7.35 -4.70 -6.30
N ASP A 156 7.57 -4.54 -7.61
CA ASP A 156 7.83 -5.64 -8.55
C ASP A 156 9.27 -5.61 -9.09
N ALA A 157 10.17 -4.86 -8.45
CA ALA A 157 11.59 -4.73 -8.82
C ALA A 157 11.82 -4.26 -10.27
N TYR A 158 10.96 -3.37 -10.80
CA TYR A 158 11.07 -2.92 -12.19
C TYR A 158 12.40 -2.22 -12.50
N VAL A 159 12.90 -1.40 -11.56
CA VAL A 159 14.18 -0.70 -11.75
C VAL A 159 15.33 -1.69 -11.73
N ALA A 160 15.34 -2.61 -10.78
CA ALA A 160 16.36 -3.63 -10.65
C ALA A 160 16.42 -4.55 -11.87
N ALA A 161 15.26 -5.04 -12.31
CA ALA A 161 15.15 -5.90 -13.50
C ALA A 161 15.60 -5.17 -14.77
N SER A 162 15.16 -3.91 -14.94
CA SER A 162 15.57 -3.08 -16.08
C SER A 162 17.08 -2.78 -16.08
N ALA A 163 17.69 -2.73 -14.90
CA ALA A 163 19.12 -2.53 -14.76
C ALA A 163 19.95 -3.82 -14.96
N GLY A 164 19.30 -4.95 -15.23
CA GLY A 164 19.96 -6.24 -15.42
C GLY A 164 20.34 -6.95 -14.10
N VAL A 165 19.79 -6.50 -12.96
CA VAL A 165 20.01 -7.18 -11.67
C VAL A 165 19.21 -8.49 -11.67
N PRO A 166 19.82 -9.63 -11.28
CA PRO A 166 19.11 -10.90 -11.18
C PRO A 166 17.91 -10.77 -10.22
N THR A 167 16.73 -11.17 -10.68
CA THR A 167 15.49 -11.18 -9.89
C THR A 167 14.93 -12.60 -9.84
N GLN A 168 14.19 -12.89 -8.78
CA GLN A 168 13.46 -14.14 -8.62
C GLN A 168 11.96 -13.85 -8.60
N GLN A 169 11.20 -14.62 -9.38
CA GLN A 169 9.75 -14.54 -9.38
C GLN A 169 9.15 -15.92 -9.05
N GLY A 170 8.29 -15.95 -8.03
CA GLY A 170 7.62 -17.17 -7.61
C GLY A 170 8.53 -18.18 -6.89
N ASP A 171 7.98 -19.37 -6.69
CA ASP A 171 8.69 -20.51 -6.12
C ASP A 171 9.48 -21.28 -7.22
N ALA A 172 10.12 -22.40 -6.84
CA ALA A 172 10.86 -23.26 -7.77
C ALA A 172 10.02 -23.82 -8.95
N ARG A 173 8.69 -23.72 -8.88
CA ARG A 173 7.75 -24.10 -9.94
C ARG A 173 7.17 -22.89 -10.68
N GLY A 174 7.69 -21.70 -10.43
CA GLY A 174 7.19 -20.45 -11.02
C GLY A 174 5.84 -19.98 -10.48
N ARG A 175 5.33 -20.53 -9.38
CA ARG A 175 4.06 -20.14 -8.80
C ARG A 175 4.23 -18.89 -7.93
N VAL A 176 3.43 -17.88 -8.21
CA VAL A 176 3.33 -16.65 -7.40
C VAL A 176 2.18 -16.76 -6.41
N GLN A 177 2.12 -15.82 -5.46
CA GLN A 177 0.97 -15.72 -4.56
C GLN A 177 -0.33 -15.50 -5.36
N PRO A 178 -1.45 -16.09 -4.90
CA PRO A 178 -2.75 -15.82 -5.50
C PRO A 178 -3.08 -14.32 -5.49
N ALA A 179 -3.63 -13.83 -6.58
CA ALA A 179 -4.14 -12.47 -6.66
C ALA A 179 -5.43 -12.33 -5.86
N SER A 180 -5.66 -11.15 -5.28
CA SER A 180 -6.90 -10.80 -4.61
C SER A 180 -7.48 -9.53 -5.23
N LEU A 181 -8.80 -9.53 -5.43
CA LEU A 181 -9.53 -8.34 -5.85
C LEU A 181 -10.12 -7.67 -4.61
N MET A 182 -9.71 -6.42 -4.37
CA MET A 182 -10.27 -5.58 -3.32
C MET A 182 -11.31 -4.65 -3.92
N PHE A 183 -12.44 -4.50 -3.25
CA PHE A 183 -13.49 -3.57 -3.68
C PHE A 183 -14.19 -2.95 -2.47
N ARG A 184 -14.80 -1.79 -2.68
CA ARG A 184 -15.57 -1.07 -1.66
C ARG A 184 -17.05 -1.15 -1.97
N LEU A 185 -17.85 -1.46 -0.97
CA LEU A 185 -19.31 -1.37 -1.01
C LEU A 185 -19.77 -0.12 -0.27
N SER A 186 -20.77 0.56 -0.82
CA SER A 186 -21.49 1.65 -0.16
C SER A 186 -22.93 1.25 0.16
N HIS A 187 -23.58 2.00 1.02
CA HIS A 187 -24.98 1.76 1.43
C HIS A 187 -25.20 0.37 2.06
N VAL A 188 -24.19 -0.15 2.76
CA VAL A 188 -24.29 -1.42 3.50
C VAL A 188 -24.95 -1.15 4.84
N ASP A 189 -26.04 -1.87 5.15
CA ASP A 189 -26.60 -1.90 6.48
C ASP A 189 -25.70 -2.74 7.40
N LEU A 190 -24.82 -2.07 8.15
CA LEU A 190 -23.85 -2.73 9.03
C LEU A 190 -24.54 -3.48 10.18
N ALA A 191 -25.73 -3.02 10.64
CA ALA A 191 -26.45 -3.71 11.67
C ALA A 191 -26.99 -5.05 11.17
N ALA A 192 -27.64 -5.05 10.00
CA ALA A 192 -28.11 -6.26 9.35
C ALA A 192 -26.95 -7.21 9.00
N LEU A 193 -25.84 -6.68 8.47
CA LEU A 193 -24.65 -7.49 8.19
C LEU A 193 -24.08 -8.13 9.46
N SER A 194 -24.02 -7.39 10.56
CA SER A 194 -23.55 -7.92 11.86
C SER A 194 -24.44 -9.05 12.37
N VAL A 195 -25.76 -8.91 12.25
CA VAL A 195 -26.71 -9.99 12.61
C VAL A 195 -26.52 -11.21 11.72
N TYR A 196 -26.42 -11.01 10.40
CA TYR A 196 -26.19 -12.09 9.44
C TYR A 196 -24.94 -12.90 9.75
N VAL A 197 -23.81 -12.21 9.98
CA VAL A 197 -22.53 -12.83 10.32
C VAL A 197 -22.59 -13.65 11.60
N ARG A 198 -23.28 -13.13 12.65
CA ARG A 198 -23.47 -13.87 13.92
C ARG A 198 -24.33 -15.12 13.75
N GLN A 199 -25.33 -15.07 12.89
CA GLN A 199 -26.24 -16.18 12.64
C GLN A 199 -25.63 -17.26 11.73
N ARG A 200 -24.64 -16.90 10.92
CA ARG A 200 -24.02 -17.76 9.90
C ARG A 200 -22.49 -17.70 9.94
N PRO A 201 -21.88 -18.13 11.06
CA PRO A 201 -20.44 -18.07 11.23
C PRO A 201 -19.67 -18.92 10.20
N GLU A 202 -20.31 -19.94 9.62
CA GLU A 202 -19.75 -20.77 8.54
C GLU A 202 -19.53 -20.00 7.24
N GLN A 203 -20.24 -18.88 7.03
CA GLN A 203 -20.04 -17.98 5.87
C GLN A 203 -18.80 -17.10 6.03
N MET A 204 -18.24 -17.05 7.23
CA MET A 204 -17.00 -16.31 7.49
C MET A 204 -15.83 -17.27 7.36
N ARG A 205 -14.87 -16.93 6.51
CA ARG A 205 -13.61 -17.68 6.47
C ARG A 205 -12.95 -17.57 7.84
N SER A 206 -12.79 -18.74 8.47
CA SER A 206 -12.38 -18.97 9.85
C SER A 206 -11.29 -18.02 10.34
N SER A 207 -11.48 -17.51 11.45
CA SER A 207 -10.65 -16.92 12.49
C SER A 207 -11.19 -15.61 13.03
N LEU A 208 -12.23 -15.03 12.42
CA LEU A 208 -12.91 -13.89 13.04
C LEU A 208 -13.78 -14.40 14.19
N LYS A 209 -13.17 -14.55 15.34
CA LYS A 209 -13.91 -14.47 16.58
C LYS A 209 -14.38 -13.03 16.70
N LEU A 210 -15.60 -12.76 16.22
CA LEU A 210 -16.28 -11.49 16.48
C LEU A 210 -16.48 -11.37 17.97
N HIS A 211 -15.45 -10.92 18.68
CA HIS A 211 -15.54 -10.61 20.08
C HIS A 211 -16.43 -9.39 20.27
N GLU A 212 -17.35 -9.51 21.22
CA GLU A 212 -18.33 -8.51 21.64
C GLU A 212 -17.73 -7.16 22.08
N ARG A 213 -16.41 -6.98 21.97
CA ARG A 213 -15.67 -5.89 22.59
C ARG A 213 -15.41 -4.66 21.73
N THR A 214 -15.71 -4.68 20.45
CA THR A 214 -15.51 -3.48 19.61
C THR A 214 -16.72 -3.24 18.73
N PRO A 215 -17.72 -2.48 19.20
CA PRO A 215 -18.80 -2.02 18.33
C PRO A 215 -18.20 -1.19 17.18
N GLY A 216 -18.41 -1.63 15.95
CA GLY A 216 -18.01 -0.88 14.74
C GLY A 216 -16.76 -1.34 14.01
N ALA A 217 -15.93 -2.21 14.57
CA ALA A 217 -14.79 -2.77 13.86
C ALA A 217 -15.16 -4.08 13.16
N LEU A 218 -15.77 -3.99 12.00
CA LEU A 218 -15.76 -5.09 11.03
C LEU A 218 -14.37 -5.11 10.41
N SER A 219 -13.52 -6.01 10.89
CA SER A 219 -12.22 -6.23 10.30
C SER A 219 -12.37 -6.67 8.84
N ALA A 220 -11.60 -6.07 7.94
CA ALA A 220 -11.68 -6.23 6.50
C ALA A 220 -11.24 -7.61 5.95
N VAL A 221 -11.02 -8.60 6.81
CA VAL A 221 -10.52 -9.93 6.41
C VAL A 221 -11.63 -10.98 6.30
N ALA A 222 -12.89 -10.58 6.37
CA ALA A 222 -14.01 -11.50 6.26
C ALA A 222 -14.35 -11.78 4.78
N GLY A 223 -14.09 -12.97 4.33
CA GLY A 223 -14.66 -13.48 3.08
C GLY A 223 -16.08 -13.96 3.35
N LEU A 224 -17.09 -13.27 2.84
CA LEU A 224 -18.47 -13.74 2.83
C LEU A 224 -18.68 -14.59 1.58
N TYR A 225 -18.70 -15.92 1.72
CA TYR A 225 -18.78 -16.85 0.60
C TYR A 225 -20.01 -16.65 -0.29
N GLU A 226 -21.18 -16.45 0.28
CA GLU A 226 -22.41 -16.21 -0.49
C GLU A 226 -22.33 -14.91 -1.30
N LEU A 227 -21.72 -13.86 -0.77
CA LEU A 227 -21.48 -12.61 -1.52
C LEU A 227 -20.46 -12.80 -2.62
N TRP A 228 -19.46 -13.64 -2.40
CA TRP A 228 -18.48 -14.00 -3.40
C TRP A 228 -19.11 -14.80 -4.54
N ASP A 229 -19.92 -15.81 -4.24
CA ASP A 229 -20.60 -16.62 -5.24
C ASP A 229 -21.61 -15.78 -6.04
N ALA A 230 -22.37 -14.91 -5.38
CA ALA A 230 -23.28 -13.99 -6.06
C ALA A 230 -22.54 -12.98 -6.95
N ALA A 231 -21.37 -12.50 -6.55
CA ALA A 231 -20.53 -11.63 -7.38
C ALA A 231 -19.95 -12.39 -8.57
N ARG A 232 -19.49 -13.63 -8.34
CA ARG A 232 -18.96 -14.52 -9.39
C ARG A 232 -20.02 -14.88 -10.43
N GLU A 233 -21.23 -15.24 -10.02
CA GLU A 233 -22.34 -15.52 -10.94
C GLU A 233 -22.69 -14.33 -11.84
N ARG A 234 -22.56 -13.10 -11.35
CA ARG A 234 -22.79 -11.89 -12.16
C ARG A 234 -21.68 -11.64 -13.17
N VAL A 235 -20.45 -11.99 -12.85
CA VAL A 235 -19.30 -11.84 -13.76
C VAL A 235 -19.29 -12.93 -14.83
N GLU A 236 -19.72 -14.16 -14.49
CA GLU A 236 -19.74 -15.30 -15.41
C GLU A 236 -20.95 -15.33 -16.34
N LYS A 237 -21.97 -14.50 -16.13
CA LYS A 237 -23.11 -14.34 -17.05
C LYS A 237 -22.84 -13.18 -18.02
N PRO A 238 -22.37 -13.44 -19.26
CA PRO A 238 -22.28 -12.39 -20.28
C PRO A 238 -23.70 -12.02 -20.72
N GLY A 239 -24.20 -10.87 -20.34
CA GLY A 239 -25.50 -10.39 -20.81
C GLY A 239 -26.22 -9.36 -19.97
N VAL A 240 -25.65 -8.79 -18.95
CA VAL A 240 -26.22 -7.60 -18.30
C VAL A 240 -25.58 -6.38 -18.95
N GLN A 241 -26.23 -5.91 -20.02
CA GLN A 241 -26.07 -4.54 -20.48
C GLN A 241 -26.50 -3.59 -19.38
N GLN A 242 -25.65 -2.60 -19.13
CA GLN A 242 -25.74 -1.32 -18.47
C GLN A 242 -27.04 -0.99 -17.67
#